data_36e04ad98aa1b30333065d0e77111e73
#
_entry.id   36e04ad98aa1b30333065d0e77111e73
#
_cell.length_a   1.000
_cell.length_b   1.000
_cell.length_c   1.000
_cell.angle_alpha   90.00
_cell.angle_beta   90.00
_cell.angle_gamma   90.00
#
_symmetry.space_group_name_H-M   'P 1'
#
loop_
_entity.id
_entity.type
_entity.pdbx_description
1 polymer ?
#
loop_
_entity_poly.entity_id
_entity_poly.type
_entity_poly.pdbx_seq_one_letter_code
_entity_poly.pdbx_strand_id
1 'polypeptide(L)'
;MLLWQRAREPFLGAWSAPGGYLEPGETLEQSIRGHLAKKVDVRELAHLEQLEILSDPERNPLEWELATAYLGLVPADLDPEVPEDTRWHPVANLPELAFDHRAIVLAGRDRLQAKLSYTNIGFALAPPIFTISELREIYVAALGHEVSATNLQRVLLRRGVLQATGERREPGRVGGRPAALYRFRSRRLEITDQFAALRPPG
;
A
#
# COMPACT_ATOMS: atom_id res chain seq x y z
N MET A 1 7.15 -1.33 3.09
CA MET A 1 7.21 -2.14 1.85
C MET A 1 7.65 -3.54 2.20
N LEU A 2 6.93 -4.56 1.75
CA LEU A 2 7.33 -5.97 1.91
C LEU A 2 8.37 -6.30 0.82
N LEU A 3 9.52 -6.80 1.23
CA LEU A 3 10.62 -7.23 0.36
C LEU A 3 11.02 -8.66 0.71
N TRP A 4 11.58 -9.36 -0.27
CA TRP A 4 12.13 -10.71 -0.09
C TRP A 4 13.57 -10.78 -0.61
N GLN A 5 14.36 -11.70 -0.10
CA GLN A 5 15.72 -11.93 -0.56
C GLN A 5 15.74 -12.87 -1.74
N ARG A 6 16.51 -12.53 -2.76
CA ARG A 6 16.65 -13.34 -3.97
C ARG A 6 17.41 -14.63 -3.69
N ALA A 7 16.85 -15.74 -4.14
CA ALA A 7 17.47 -17.08 -4.03
C ALA A 7 18.34 -17.45 -5.24
N ARG A 8 18.51 -16.58 -6.24
CA ARG A 8 19.21 -16.87 -7.52
C ARG A 8 19.98 -15.65 -8.02
N GLU A 9 21.02 -15.93 -8.83
CA GLU A 9 21.69 -14.90 -9.64
C GLU A 9 20.74 -14.35 -10.74
N PRO A 10 20.96 -13.12 -11.19
CA PRO A 10 21.87 -12.13 -10.64
C PRO A 10 21.34 -11.59 -9.30
N PHE A 11 22.23 -10.99 -8.51
CA PHE A 11 21.90 -10.38 -7.21
C PHE A 11 21.42 -11.39 -6.13
N LEU A 12 22.03 -12.59 -6.08
CA LEU A 12 21.76 -13.57 -5.01
C LEU A 12 21.86 -12.92 -3.62
N GLY A 13 20.86 -13.12 -2.77
CA GLY A 13 20.77 -12.56 -1.41
C GLY A 13 20.38 -11.09 -1.33
N ALA A 14 20.31 -10.34 -2.42
CA ALA A 14 19.85 -8.96 -2.42
C ALA A 14 18.33 -8.87 -2.20
N TRP A 15 17.90 -7.79 -1.59
CA TRP A 15 16.48 -7.51 -1.39
C TRP A 15 15.79 -7.13 -2.70
N SER A 16 14.52 -7.51 -2.84
CA SER A 16 13.79 -7.40 -4.09
C SER A 16 12.29 -7.22 -3.82
N ALA A 17 11.59 -6.51 -4.67
CA ALA A 17 10.13 -6.56 -4.67
C ALA A 17 9.66 -7.95 -5.07
N PRO A 18 8.63 -8.52 -4.40
CA PRO A 18 8.11 -9.83 -4.77
C PRO A 18 7.48 -9.80 -6.16
N GLY A 19 7.79 -10.79 -6.97
CA GLY A 19 7.31 -10.91 -8.35
C GLY A 19 7.80 -12.20 -9.00
N GLY A 20 7.57 -12.35 -10.29
CA GLY A 20 8.02 -13.51 -11.08
C GLY A 20 7.55 -13.41 -12.51
N TYR A 21 7.83 -14.44 -13.29
CA TYR A 21 7.43 -14.52 -14.70
C TYR A 21 5.93 -14.78 -14.83
N LEU A 22 5.37 -14.24 -15.91
CA LEU A 22 4.02 -14.54 -16.39
C LEU A 22 4.02 -15.93 -17.04
N GLU A 23 3.13 -16.81 -16.60
CA GLU A 23 3.00 -18.13 -17.17
C GLU A 23 1.94 -18.16 -18.29
N PRO A 24 2.08 -19.06 -19.27
CA PRO A 24 1.07 -19.21 -20.30
C PRO A 24 -0.31 -19.51 -19.73
N GLY A 25 -1.32 -18.77 -20.17
CA GLY A 25 -2.72 -18.98 -19.77
C GLY A 25 -3.16 -18.19 -18.54
N GLU A 26 -2.29 -17.45 -17.89
CA GLU A 26 -2.67 -16.56 -16.79
C GLU A 26 -2.71 -15.08 -17.22
N THR A 27 -3.52 -14.29 -16.54
CA THR A 27 -3.50 -12.83 -16.67
C THR A 27 -2.40 -12.24 -15.78
N LEU A 28 -1.97 -11.01 -16.07
CA LEU A 28 -1.00 -10.27 -15.23
C LEU A 28 -1.47 -10.16 -13.77
N GLU A 29 -2.77 -9.96 -13.54
CA GLU A 29 -3.32 -9.89 -12.18
C GLU A 29 -3.29 -11.25 -11.47
N GLN A 30 -3.58 -12.34 -12.16
CA GLN A 30 -3.47 -13.70 -11.61
C GLN A 30 -2.02 -14.03 -11.27
N SER A 31 -1.09 -13.69 -12.16
CA SER A 31 0.34 -13.89 -11.95
C SER A 31 0.84 -13.19 -10.70
N ILE A 32 0.62 -11.87 -10.59
CA ILE A 32 1.11 -11.11 -9.42
C ILE A 32 0.49 -11.60 -8.10
N ARG A 33 -0.82 -11.91 -8.07
CA ARG A 33 -1.47 -12.48 -6.88
C ARG A 33 -0.88 -13.84 -6.52
N GLY A 34 -0.62 -14.69 -7.50
CA GLY A 34 0.02 -15.98 -7.32
C GLY A 34 1.44 -15.87 -6.75
N HIS A 35 2.24 -14.94 -7.26
CA HIS A 35 3.58 -14.70 -6.75
C HIS A 35 3.59 -14.14 -5.32
N LEU A 36 2.70 -13.21 -5.00
CA LEU A 36 2.56 -12.67 -3.64
C LEU A 36 2.15 -13.77 -2.64
N ALA A 37 1.19 -14.61 -2.99
CA ALA A 37 0.76 -15.70 -2.13
C ALA A 37 1.86 -16.75 -1.91
N LYS A 38 2.62 -17.09 -2.96
CA LYS A 38 3.65 -18.15 -2.89
C LYS A 38 4.95 -17.70 -2.24
N LYS A 39 5.36 -16.43 -2.46
CA LYS A 39 6.68 -15.96 -2.05
C LYS A 39 6.68 -15.23 -0.71
N VAL A 40 5.60 -14.51 -0.38
CA VAL A 40 5.55 -13.63 0.78
C VAL A 40 4.28 -13.80 1.62
N ASP A 41 3.52 -14.86 1.38
CA ASP A 41 2.26 -15.22 2.06
C ASP A 41 1.19 -14.12 2.10
N VAL A 42 1.22 -13.20 1.15
CA VAL A 42 0.17 -12.19 0.99
C VAL A 42 -0.89 -12.73 0.04
N ARG A 43 -2.01 -13.20 0.58
CA ARG A 43 -3.10 -13.85 -0.16
C ARG A 43 -4.24 -12.89 -0.49
N GLU A 44 -4.44 -11.87 0.34
CA GLU A 44 -5.50 -10.89 0.17
C GLU A 44 -4.93 -9.49 0.04
N LEU A 45 -5.39 -8.79 -0.98
CA LEU A 45 -5.06 -7.39 -1.24
C LEU A 45 -6.33 -6.55 -1.14
N ALA A 46 -6.30 -5.51 -0.34
CA ALA A 46 -7.39 -4.56 -0.25
C ALA A 46 -7.48 -3.65 -1.48
N HIS A 47 -6.36 -3.45 -2.17
CA HIS A 47 -6.27 -2.75 -3.45
C HIS A 47 -5.11 -3.28 -4.27
N LEU A 48 -5.30 -3.40 -5.57
CA LEU A 48 -4.27 -3.74 -6.55
C LEU A 48 -4.48 -2.91 -7.81
N GLU A 49 -3.43 -2.26 -8.28
CA GLU A 49 -3.46 -1.54 -9.57
C GLU A 49 -2.12 -1.65 -10.28
N GLN A 50 -2.15 -1.65 -11.59
CA GLN A 50 -0.95 -1.55 -12.40
C GLN A 50 -0.31 -0.17 -12.19
N LEU A 51 0.98 -0.18 -11.90
CA LEU A 51 1.75 1.04 -11.66
C LEU A 51 2.38 1.55 -12.95
N GLU A 52 3.23 0.75 -13.55
CA GLU A 52 3.96 1.09 -14.78
C GLU A 52 4.47 -0.16 -15.49
N ILE A 53 4.87 0.01 -16.75
CA ILE A 53 5.59 -0.99 -17.55
C ILE A 53 7.02 -0.49 -17.70
N LEU A 54 7.98 -1.36 -17.40
CA LEU A 54 9.40 -1.09 -17.49
C LEU A 54 9.97 -1.85 -18.68
N SER A 55 10.65 -1.12 -19.57
CA SER A 55 11.18 -1.66 -20.84
C SER A 55 12.62 -1.20 -21.12
N ASP A 56 13.31 -0.65 -20.12
CA ASP A 56 14.70 -0.26 -20.27
C ASP A 56 15.54 -1.49 -20.64
N PRO A 57 16.29 -1.48 -21.75
CA PRO A 57 17.12 -2.62 -22.15
C PRO A 57 18.19 -3.00 -21.13
N GLU A 58 18.65 -2.05 -20.32
CA GLU A 58 19.72 -2.27 -19.34
C GLU A 58 19.20 -2.66 -17.94
N ARG A 59 17.86 -2.76 -17.74
CA ARG A 59 17.28 -3.08 -16.44
C ARG A 59 17.64 -4.45 -15.88
N ASN A 60 17.85 -5.43 -16.76
CA ASN A 60 18.34 -6.76 -16.41
C ASN A 60 19.67 -7.01 -17.15
N PRO A 61 20.79 -7.28 -16.43
CA PRO A 61 22.09 -7.46 -17.05
C PRO A 61 22.24 -8.76 -17.85
N LEU A 62 21.32 -9.71 -17.72
CA LEU A 62 21.41 -11.02 -18.39
C LEU A 62 20.60 -11.10 -19.66
N GLU A 63 19.44 -10.47 -19.71
CA GLU A 63 18.52 -10.58 -20.84
C GLU A 63 17.59 -9.36 -20.93
N TRP A 64 17.14 -9.05 -22.11
CA TRP A 64 16.11 -8.05 -22.31
C TRP A 64 14.75 -8.59 -21.89
N GLU A 65 14.07 -7.87 -21.00
CA GLU A 65 12.75 -8.25 -20.51
C GLU A 65 11.84 -7.03 -20.31
N LEU A 66 10.55 -7.26 -20.48
CA LEU A 66 9.51 -6.33 -20.07
C LEU A 66 9.03 -6.72 -18.67
N ALA A 67 8.89 -5.74 -17.78
CA ALA A 67 8.27 -5.96 -16.49
C ALA A 67 7.06 -5.07 -16.30
N THR A 68 6.00 -5.60 -15.69
CA THR A 68 4.84 -4.83 -15.25
C THR A 68 4.84 -4.73 -13.74
N ALA A 69 5.00 -3.52 -13.23
CA ALA A 69 4.94 -3.23 -11.79
C ALA A 69 3.50 -2.98 -11.35
N TYR A 70 3.19 -3.42 -10.12
CA TYR A 70 1.90 -3.24 -9.49
C TYR A 70 2.04 -2.58 -8.12
N LEU A 71 1.08 -1.74 -7.77
CA LEU A 71 0.87 -1.24 -6.42
C LEU A 71 -0.19 -2.11 -5.74
N GLY A 72 0.25 -2.95 -4.80
CA GLY A 72 -0.61 -3.75 -3.92
C GLY A 72 -0.66 -3.14 -2.52
N LEU A 73 -1.87 -2.98 -1.95
CA LEU A 73 -2.07 -2.45 -0.60
C LEU A 73 -2.79 -3.46 0.27
N VAL A 74 -2.33 -3.56 1.51
CA VAL A 74 -2.92 -4.40 2.56
C VAL A 74 -3.23 -3.54 3.79
N PRO A 75 -4.21 -3.91 4.61
CA PRO A 75 -4.46 -3.25 5.90
C PRO A 75 -3.25 -3.33 6.82
N ALA A 76 -3.05 -2.30 7.64
CA ALA A 76 -1.90 -2.19 8.54
C ALA A 76 -1.92 -3.22 9.69
N ASP A 77 -3.07 -3.83 9.95
CA ASP A 77 -3.27 -4.92 10.92
C ASP A 77 -3.13 -6.33 10.30
N LEU A 78 -2.80 -6.43 9.00
CA LEU A 78 -2.46 -7.70 8.38
C LEU A 78 -1.10 -8.18 8.89
N ASP A 79 -1.08 -9.35 9.47
CA ASP A 79 0.13 -10.03 9.96
C ASP A 79 0.33 -11.36 9.19
N PRO A 80 0.90 -11.32 7.98
CA PRO A 80 1.16 -12.52 7.20
C PRO A 80 2.29 -13.34 7.82
N GLU A 81 2.21 -14.65 7.73
CA GLU A 81 3.29 -15.58 8.11
C GLU A 81 4.43 -15.52 7.07
N VAL A 82 5.16 -14.40 7.08
CA VAL A 82 6.21 -14.18 6.08
C VAL A 82 7.35 -15.18 6.24
N PRO A 83 7.92 -15.72 5.14
CA PRO A 83 9.11 -16.56 5.15
C PRO A 83 10.32 -15.84 5.78
N GLU A 84 11.34 -16.61 6.22
CA GLU A 84 12.57 -16.07 6.84
C GLU A 84 13.32 -15.10 5.94
N ASP A 85 13.23 -15.25 4.63
CA ASP A 85 13.83 -14.39 3.61
C ASP A 85 12.98 -13.16 3.27
N THR A 86 11.89 -12.92 3.98
CA THR A 86 10.92 -11.84 3.71
C THR A 86 10.76 -10.93 4.92
N ARG A 87 10.75 -9.60 4.69
CA ARG A 87 10.58 -8.59 5.76
C ARG A 87 9.88 -7.33 5.28
N TRP A 88 9.22 -6.67 6.23
CA TRP A 88 8.72 -5.30 6.07
C TRP A 88 9.85 -4.29 6.27
N HIS A 89 10.04 -3.41 5.30
CA HIS A 89 11.03 -2.33 5.34
C HIS A 89 10.34 -0.96 5.25
N PRO A 90 10.77 0.02 6.07
CA PRO A 90 10.33 1.41 5.90
C PRO A 90 10.77 1.93 4.53
N VAL A 91 9.85 2.56 3.77
CA VAL A 91 10.19 3.11 2.44
C VAL A 91 11.20 4.25 2.55
N ALA A 92 11.22 4.96 3.68
CA ALA A 92 12.21 6.00 3.95
C ALA A 92 13.63 5.46 4.18
N ASN A 93 13.78 4.17 4.51
CA ASN A 93 15.07 3.52 4.79
C ASN A 93 15.14 2.14 4.13
N LEU A 94 15.07 2.14 2.79
CA LEU A 94 15.18 0.91 2.00
C LEU A 94 16.61 0.39 2.01
N PRO A 95 16.80 -0.94 2.14
CA PRO A 95 18.11 -1.56 1.89
C PRO A 95 18.53 -1.38 0.42
N GLU A 96 19.70 -1.85 0.07
CA GLU A 96 20.09 -2.02 -1.31
C GLU A 96 19.16 -3.03 -2.01
N LEU A 97 18.60 -2.65 -3.15
CA LEU A 97 17.66 -3.48 -3.90
C LEU A 97 18.27 -3.95 -5.20
N ALA A 98 17.91 -5.17 -5.58
CA ALA A 98 18.27 -5.74 -6.87
C ALA A 98 17.61 -4.97 -8.02
N PHE A 99 18.26 -4.93 -9.17
CA PHE A 99 17.78 -4.29 -10.40
C PHE A 99 17.35 -2.82 -10.20
N ASP A 100 16.31 -2.45 -10.89
CA ASP A 100 15.62 -1.15 -10.80
C ASP A 100 14.53 -1.09 -9.70
N HIS A 101 14.46 -2.10 -8.82
CA HIS A 101 13.37 -2.24 -7.84
C HIS A 101 13.24 -1.04 -6.88
N ARG A 102 14.34 -0.31 -6.63
CA ARG A 102 14.27 0.92 -5.84
C ARG A 102 13.40 1.98 -6.52
N ALA A 103 13.54 2.16 -7.83
CA ALA A 103 12.74 3.10 -8.60
C ALA A 103 11.26 2.70 -8.57
N ILE A 104 10.96 1.41 -8.74
CA ILE A 104 9.59 0.86 -8.68
C ILE A 104 8.94 1.15 -7.31
N VAL A 105 9.65 0.89 -6.21
CA VAL A 105 9.13 1.15 -4.86
C VAL A 105 8.83 2.64 -4.65
N LEU A 106 9.71 3.53 -5.11
CA LEU A 106 9.52 4.96 -5.00
C LEU A 106 8.34 5.45 -5.87
N ALA A 107 8.20 4.95 -7.08
CA ALA A 107 7.04 5.23 -7.95
C ALA A 107 5.72 4.78 -7.30
N GLY A 108 5.71 3.61 -6.65
CA GLY A 108 4.56 3.12 -5.89
C GLY A 108 4.20 4.02 -4.70
N ARG A 109 5.19 4.49 -3.95
CA ARG A 109 5.01 5.48 -2.87
C ARG A 109 4.37 6.77 -3.41
N ASP A 110 4.93 7.33 -4.46
CA ASP A 110 4.49 8.60 -5.04
C ASP A 110 3.05 8.46 -5.59
N ARG A 111 2.71 7.32 -6.20
CA ARG A 111 1.36 6.99 -6.63
C ARG A 111 0.38 6.94 -5.45
N LEU A 112 0.76 6.28 -4.35
CA LEU A 112 -0.06 6.20 -3.14
C LEU A 112 -0.30 7.59 -2.53
N GLN A 113 0.76 8.39 -2.39
CA GLN A 113 0.68 9.76 -1.87
C GLN A 113 -0.26 10.63 -2.71
N ALA A 114 -0.12 10.58 -4.03
CA ALA A 114 -1.02 11.29 -4.94
C ALA A 114 -2.47 10.86 -4.74
N LYS A 115 -2.76 9.54 -4.68
CA LYS A 115 -4.13 9.03 -4.50
C LYS A 115 -4.76 9.38 -3.15
N LEU A 116 -3.99 9.42 -2.07
CA LEU A 116 -4.46 9.85 -0.75
C LEU A 116 -5.00 11.28 -0.77
N SER A 117 -4.49 12.13 -1.66
CA SER A 117 -4.91 13.53 -1.76
C SER A 117 -6.32 13.71 -2.35
N TYR A 118 -6.80 12.83 -3.25
CA TYR A 118 -8.05 13.02 -3.97
C TYR A 118 -9.02 11.83 -3.96
N THR A 119 -8.61 10.68 -3.40
CA THR A 119 -9.44 9.47 -3.32
C THR A 119 -9.65 9.02 -1.88
N ASN A 120 -10.44 7.98 -1.70
CA ASN A 120 -10.61 7.28 -0.43
C ASN A 120 -9.62 6.13 -0.22
N ILE A 121 -8.53 6.02 -0.98
CA ILE A 121 -7.63 4.84 -1.02
C ILE A 121 -7.09 4.42 0.36
N GLY A 122 -7.11 5.32 1.35
CA GLY A 122 -6.76 5.00 2.73
C GLY A 122 -7.54 3.82 3.32
N PHE A 123 -8.70 3.45 2.73
CA PHE A 123 -9.46 2.25 3.11
C PHE A 123 -8.65 0.96 2.96
N ALA A 124 -7.72 0.94 2.01
CA ALA A 124 -6.90 -0.23 1.73
C ALA A 124 -5.73 -0.41 2.71
N LEU A 125 -5.41 0.65 3.47
CA LEU A 125 -4.38 0.67 4.49
C LEU A 125 -4.93 0.52 5.90
N ALA A 126 -6.18 0.90 6.13
CA ALA A 126 -6.79 0.90 7.45
C ALA A 126 -7.52 -0.41 7.75
N PRO A 127 -7.51 -0.87 9.02
CA PRO A 127 -8.39 -1.94 9.48
C PRO A 127 -9.86 -1.57 9.26
N PRO A 128 -10.80 -2.53 9.41
CA PRO A 128 -12.23 -2.28 9.23
C PRO A 128 -12.79 -1.18 10.15
N ILE A 129 -12.31 -1.12 11.39
CA ILE A 129 -12.70 -0.16 12.43
C ILE A 129 -11.44 0.37 13.10
N PHE A 130 -11.36 1.69 13.26
CA PHE A 130 -10.18 2.37 13.78
C PHE A 130 -10.53 3.65 14.54
N THR A 131 -9.60 4.14 15.34
CA THR A 131 -9.60 5.48 15.90
C THR A 131 -8.93 6.47 14.93
N ILE A 132 -9.19 7.77 15.09
CA ILE A 132 -8.49 8.80 14.29
C ILE A 132 -6.97 8.80 14.56
N SER A 133 -6.55 8.43 15.76
CA SER A 133 -5.11 8.33 16.08
C SER A 133 -4.42 7.21 15.28
N GLU A 134 -5.03 6.04 15.23
CA GLU A 134 -4.51 4.92 14.41
C GLU A 134 -4.51 5.28 12.91
N LEU A 135 -5.58 5.89 12.42
CA LEU A 135 -5.64 6.34 11.02
C LEU A 135 -4.56 7.38 10.72
N ARG A 136 -4.30 8.30 11.67
CA ARG A 136 -3.22 9.29 11.54
C ARG A 136 -1.85 8.63 11.38
N GLU A 137 -1.54 7.63 12.22
CA GLU A 137 -0.28 6.89 12.13
C GLU A 137 -0.10 6.24 10.76
N ILE A 138 -1.15 5.62 10.22
CA ILE A 138 -1.17 5.05 8.87
C ILE A 138 -0.91 6.14 7.81
N TYR A 139 -1.57 7.30 7.91
CA TYR A 139 -1.37 8.40 6.95
C TYR A 139 0.01 9.03 7.06
N VAL A 140 0.57 9.20 8.26
CA VAL A 140 1.95 9.67 8.47
C VAL A 140 2.94 8.72 7.80
N ALA A 141 2.78 7.41 8.01
CA ALA A 141 3.64 6.40 7.40
C ALA A 141 3.54 6.40 5.86
N ALA A 142 2.33 6.56 5.30
CA ALA A 142 2.10 6.56 3.85
C ALA A 142 2.57 7.87 3.19
N LEU A 143 2.35 9.02 3.84
CA LEU A 143 2.70 10.34 3.32
C LEU A 143 4.18 10.71 3.55
N GLY A 144 4.82 10.10 4.56
CA GLY A 144 6.20 10.39 4.92
C GLY A 144 6.40 11.73 5.68
N HIS A 145 5.32 12.35 6.16
CA HIS A 145 5.37 13.58 6.95
C HIS A 145 4.23 13.63 7.97
N GLU A 146 4.38 14.48 8.97
CA GLU A 146 3.39 14.67 10.04
C GLU A 146 2.06 15.22 9.55
N VAL A 147 0.97 14.66 10.08
CA VAL A 147 -0.41 15.07 9.79
C VAL A 147 -1.14 15.32 11.10
N SER A 148 -1.82 16.44 11.21
CA SER A 148 -2.69 16.72 12.36
C SER A 148 -3.92 15.81 12.37
N ALA A 149 -4.16 15.10 13.49
CA ALA A 149 -5.32 14.23 13.65
C ALA A 149 -6.64 14.98 13.44
N THR A 150 -6.76 16.20 13.98
CA THR A 150 -7.95 17.06 13.84
C THR A 150 -8.17 17.46 12.39
N ASN A 151 -7.12 17.84 11.68
CA ASN A 151 -7.23 18.22 10.27
C ASN A 151 -7.57 17.02 9.39
N LEU A 152 -6.91 15.87 9.61
CA LEU A 152 -7.21 14.62 8.91
C LEU A 152 -8.68 14.23 9.07
N GLN A 153 -9.18 14.17 10.31
CA GLN A 153 -10.58 13.87 10.60
C GLN A 153 -11.53 14.83 9.89
N ARG A 154 -11.28 16.14 10.01
CA ARG A 154 -12.11 17.19 9.40
C ARG A 154 -12.17 17.04 7.87
N VAL A 155 -11.02 16.83 7.23
CA VAL A 155 -10.94 16.67 5.76
C VAL A 155 -11.67 15.43 5.30
N LEU A 156 -11.43 14.26 5.93
CA LEU A 156 -12.03 13.00 5.52
C LEU A 156 -13.55 12.94 5.80
N LEU A 157 -14.03 13.56 6.89
CA LEU A 157 -15.46 13.69 7.16
C LEU A 157 -16.13 14.63 6.14
N ARG A 158 -15.52 15.80 5.84
CA ARG A 158 -16.03 16.74 4.84
C ARG A 158 -16.12 16.12 3.44
N ARG A 159 -15.15 15.27 3.08
CA ARG A 159 -15.15 14.51 1.82
C ARG A 159 -16.14 13.33 1.82
N GLY A 160 -16.84 13.08 2.91
CA GLY A 160 -17.75 11.95 3.04
C GLY A 160 -17.07 10.58 3.08
N VAL A 161 -15.76 10.53 3.31
CA VAL A 161 -14.96 9.30 3.27
C VAL A 161 -15.16 8.45 4.52
N LEU A 162 -15.29 9.08 5.70
CA LEU A 162 -15.44 8.41 6.98
C LEU A 162 -16.88 8.44 7.48
N GLN A 163 -17.19 7.44 8.30
CA GLN A 163 -18.42 7.35 9.09
C GLN A 163 -18.06 6.97 10.53
N ALA A 164 -18.61 7.71 11.52
CA ALA A 164 -18.55 7.29 12.91
C ALA A 164 -19.42 6.03 13.11
N THR A 165 -18.92 5.06 13.87
CA THR A 165 -19.69 3.83 14.18
C THR A 165 -20.71 4.05 15.30
N GLY A 166 -20.58 5.11 16.09
CA GLY A 166 -21.31 5.33 17.33
C GLY A 166 -20.65 4.68 18.55
N GLU A 167 -19.69 3.81 18.33
CA GLU A 167 -18.98 3.09 19.38
C GLU A 167 -17.72 3.85 19.84
N ARG A 168 -17.22 3.47 21.00
CA ARG A 168 -15.98 3.98 21.58
C ARG A 168 -15.10 2.84 22.04
N ARG A 169 -13.80 3.02 21.89
CA ARG A 169 -12.79 2.12 22.47
C ARG A 169 -12.40 2.65 23.84
N GLU A 170 -12.52 1.80 24.85
CA GLU A 170 -12.09 2.14 26.21
C GLU A 170 -10.57 2.40 26.23
N PRO A 171 -10.11 3.32 27.06
CA PRO A 171 -8.70 3.60 27.20
C PRO A 171 -7.96 2.37 27.72
N GLY A 172 -6.73 2.15 27.22
CA GLY A 172 -5.84 1.11 27.72
C GLY A 172 -5.37 1.39 29.14
N ARG A 173 -4.45 0.55 29.66
CA ARG A 173 -3.90 0.63 31.03
C ARG A 173 -3.35 2.00 31.44
N VAL A 174 -2.97 2.84 30.49
CA VAL A 174 -2.40 4.18 30.74
C VAL A 174 -3.51 5.21 31.06
N GLY A 175 -4.80 4.84 30.92
CA GLY A 175 -5.92 5.72 31.14
C GLY A 175 -6.14 6.69 29.95
N GLY A 176 -7.15 7.54 30.04
CA GLY A 176 -7.49 8.53 29.02
C GLY A 176 -9.00 8.59 28.76
N ARG A 177 -9.42 9.44 27.80
CA ARG A 177 -10.82 9.51 27.37
C ARG A 177 -11.11 8.42 26.34
N PRO A 178 -12.26 7.71 26.40
CA PRO A 178 -12.68 6.76 25.39
C PRO A 178 -12.64 7.35 23.98
N ALA A 179 -11.95 6.67 23.04
CA ALA A 179 -11.77 7.14 21.69
C ALA A 179 -12.95 6.74 20.79
N ALA A 180 -13.51 7.68 20.03
CA ALA A 180 -14.54 7.37 19.04
C ALA A 180 -13.99 6.49 17.92
N LEU A 181 -14.80 5.52 17.47
CA LEU A 181 -14.48 4.59 16.41
C LEU A 181 -15.09 5.02 15.08
N TYR A 182 -14.33 4.82 14.03
CA TYR A 182 -14.66 5.18 12.65
C TYR A 182 -14.45 3.99 11.71
N ARG A 183 -15.09 4.08 10.55
CA ARG A 183 -14.84 3.21 9.40
C ARG A 183 -14.86 4.01 8.12
N PHE A 184 -14.25 3.49 7.06
CA PHE A 184 -14.46 4.00 5.71
C PHE A 184 -15.89 3.66 5.25
N ARG A 185 -16.56 4.60 4.57
CA ARG A 185 -17.92 4.38 4.02
C ARG A 185 -17.92 3.37 2.88
N SER A 186 -16.88 3.39 2.08
CA SER A 186 -16.68 2.48 0.96
C SER A 186 -15.30 1.84 1.03
N ARG A 187 -15.19 0.56 0.72
CA ARG A 187 -13.94 -0.17 0.54
C ARG A 187 -13.65 -0.44 -0.95
N ARG A 188 -14.22 0.37 -1.83
CA ARG A 188 -13.88 0.45 -3.25
C ARG A 188 -13.25 1.81 -3.52
N LEU A 189 -12.31 1.85 -4.46
CA LEU A 189 -11.64 3.10 -4.82
C LEU A 189 -12.64 4.08 -5.44
N GLU A 190 -12.73 5.26 -4.84
CA GLU A 190 -13.60 6.35 -5.28
C GLU A 190 -12.82 7.66 -5.27
N ILE A 191 -13.04 8.50 -6.27
CA ILE A 191 -12.56 9.88 -6.28
C ILE A 191 -13.52 10.70 -5.40
N THR A 192 -12.99 11.30 -4.36
CA THR A 192 -13.77 12.00 -3.32
C THR A 192 -13.52 13.51 -3.28
N ASP A 193 -12.52 14.00 -4.01
CA ASP A 193 -12.29 15.42 -4.22
C ASP A 193 -12.73 15.77 -5.67
N GLN A 194 -13.87 16.45 -5.79
CA GLN A 194 -14.44 16.81 -7.09
C GLN A 194 -13.59 17.83 -7.84
N PHE A 195 -12.94 18.73 -7.12
CA PHE A 195 -12.07 19.75 -7.73
C PHE A 195 -10.79 19.14 -8.30
N ALA A 196 -10.20 18.18 -7.59
CA ALA A 196 -9.03 17.47 -8.09
C ALA A 196 -9.32 16.62 -9.33
N ALA A 197 -10.58 16.18 -9.50
CA ALA A 197 -10.99 15.34 -10.61
C ALA A 197 -11.57 16.13 -11.81
N LEU A 198 -11.70 17.44 -11.73
CA LEU A 198 -12.34 18.29 -12.74
C LEU A 198 -13.72 17.76 -13.20
N ARG A 199 -14.50 17.18 -12.29
CA ARG A 199 -15.83 16.67 -12.58
C ARG A 199 -16.78 17.82 -12.82
N PRO A 200 -17.72 17.70 -13.81
CA PRO A 200 -18.79 18.67 -13.94
C PRO A 200 -19.63 18.67 -12.65
N PRO A 201 -20.15 19.84 -12.24
CA PRO A 201 -21.07 19.92 -11.12
C PRO A 201 -22.29 19.05 -11.43
N GLY A 202 -22.68 18.17 -10.47
CA GLY A 202 -23.87 17.36 -10.55
C GLY A 202 -25.13 18.18 -10.28
#